data_4db0d9de8755b37b93ac1804d99721a5
#
_entry.id   4db0d9de8755b37b93ac1804d99721a5
#
_cell.length_a   1.000
_cell.length_b   1.000
_cell.length_c   1.000
_cell.angle_alpha   90.00
_cell.angle_beta   90.00
_cell.angle_gamma   90.00
#
_symmetry.space_group_name_H-M   'P 1'
#
loop_
_entity.id
_entity.type
_entity.pdbx_description
1 polymer ?
#
loop_
_entity_poly.entity_id
_entity_poly.type
_entity_poly.pdbx_seq_one_letter_code
_entity_poly.pdbx_strand_id
1 'polypeptide(L)'
;IVLLKSFPCAYGKCSFCNYIEDNSNNEEEINKVNLGVLKEITGEFGILEVINSGSVFEIPKKTLEKIREIVYEKDIKILYFEIFYSYLSRLNEIIDYFNEKKKVEIRFRTGIESFDNDFRRKVYNKNIFLDEKKIKELSEKIYSVCLLTATQGQTKEMIKKDIEIGLKYFKAITINVFVDNGTTVKRDIELVKWFVQDMKYLFDDDRIEILIDNKDLGVFEQ
;
A
#
# COMPACT_ATOMS: atom_id res chain seq x y z
N ILE A 1 -9.70 8.09 -2.91
CA ILE A 1 -9.21 6.85 -2.27
C ILE A 1 -10.41 6.09 -1.73
N VAL A 2 -10.41 4.77 -1.84
CA VAL A 2 -11.41 3.89 -1.22
C VAL A 2 -10.72 2.75 -0.47
N LEU A 3 -11.27 2.39 0.69
CA LEU A 3 -10.84 1.25 1.48
C LEU A 3 -11.85 0.11 1.27
N LEU A 4 -11.38 -1.02 0.76
CA LEU A 4 -12.21 -2.16 0.45
C LEU A 4 -11.86 -3.37 1.31
N LYS A 5 -12.86 -4.13 1.66
CA LYS A 5 -12.72 -5.44 2.29
C LYS A 5 -12.28 -6.47 1.26
N SER A 6 -11.47 -7.46 1.66
CA SER A 6 -10.99 -8.52 0.77
C SER A 6 -10.97 -9.89 1.43
N PHE A 7 -10.68 -10.92 0.66
CA PHE A 7 -10.25 -12.20 1.20
C PHE A 7 -8.94 -12.04 1.99
N PRO A 8 -8.61 -12.98 2.89
CA PRO A 8 -7.37 -12.92 3.66
C PRO A 8 -6.13 -12.74 2.78
N CYS A 9 -5.25 -11.84 3.21
CA CYS A 9 -3.96 -11.64 2.56
C CYS A 9 -3.20 -12.97 2.45
N ALA A 10 -2.74 -13.29 1.23
CA ALA A 10 -2.03 -14.55 0.97
C ALA A 10 -0.77 -14.74 1.82
N TYR A 11 -0.13 -13.66 2.26
CA TYR A 11 0.99 -13.75 3.19
C TYR A 11 0.53 -13.77 4.66
N GLY A 12 -0.25 -12.78 5.10
CA GLY A 12 -0.95 -12.70 6.39
C GLY A 12 -0.09 -12.86 7.67
N LYS A 13 1.24 -12.61 7.61
CA LYS A 13 2.17 -12.88 8.72
C LYS A 13 2.97 -11.68 9.19
N CYS A 14 2.74 -10.51 8.60
CA CYS A 14 3.47 -9.31 8.98
C CYS A 14 3.14 -8.92 10.43
N SER A 15 4.16 -8.75 11.27
CA SER A 15 4.01 -8.51 12.71
C SER A 15 3.47 -7.12 13.05
N PHE A 16 3.47 -6.20 12.10
CA PHE A 16 2.97 -4.82 12.24
C PHE A 16 1.53 -4.65 11.72
N CYS A 17 0.99 -5.64 11.00
CA CYS A 17 -0.24 -5.51 10.24
C CYS A 17 -1.43 -6.08 11.01
N ASN A 18 -2.42 -5.23 11.29
CA ASN A 18 -3.70 -5.63 11.85
C ASN A 18 -4.85 -5.63 10.81
N TYR A 19 -4.60 -5.24 9.56
CA TYR A 19 -5.60 -5.26 8.49
C TYR A 19 -6.16 -6.66 8.20
N ILE A 20 -5.48 -7.71 8.65
CA ILE A 20 -5.99 -9.09 8.55
C ILE A 20 -7.29 -9.28 9.33
N GLU A 21 -7.57 -8.45 10.34
CA GLU A 21 -8.81 -8.49 11.13
C GLU A 21 -10.01 -7.98 10.33
N ASP A 22 -9.77 -7.17 9.29
CA ASP A 22 -10.81 -6.66 8.38
C ASP A 22 -11.13 -7.62 7.24
N ASN A 23 -10.38 -8.72 7.11
CA ASN A 23 -10.61 -9.71 6.07
C ASN A 23 -11.83 -10.58 6.37
N SER A 24 -12.39 -11.18 5.35
CA SER A 24 -13.47 -12.17 5.49
C SER A 24 -13.29 -13.30 4.47
N ASN A 25 -13.74 -14.50 4.84
CA ASN A 25 -13.89 -15.61 3.90
C ASN A 25 -15.30 -15.65 3.27
N ASN A 26 -16.19 -14.74 3.66
CA ASN A 26 -17.53 -14.65 3.14
C ASN A 26 -17.59 -13.64 1.97
N GLU A 27 -17.57 -14.15 0.75
CA GLU A 27 -17.61 -13.33 -0.46
C GLU A 27 -18.83 -12.42 -0.55
N GLU A 28 -20.01 -12.87 -0.09
CA GLU A 28 -21.22 -12.07 -0.11
C GLU A 28 -21.11 -10.87 0.83
N GLU A 29 -20.55 -11.07 2.02
CA GLU A 29 -20.28 -10.00 2.97
C GLU A 29 -19.30 -8.99 2.39
N ILE A 30 -18.18 -9.44 1.82
CA ILE A 30 -17.17 -8.59 1.19
C ILE A 30 -17.82 -7.76 0.09
N ASN A 31 -18.52 -8.39 -0.84
CA ASN A 31 -19.17 -7.71 -1.95
C ASN A 31 -20.22 -6.70 -1.47
N LYS A 32 -21.01 -7.02 -0.44
CA LYS A 32 -22.01 -6.12 0.12
C LYS A 32 -21.38 -4.83 0.66
N VAL A 33 -20.30 -4.96 1.45
CA VAL A 33 -19.57 -3.81 2.00
C VAL A 33 -18.97 -2.98 0.87
N ASN A 34 -18.23 -3.63 -0.02
CA ASN A 34 -17.49 -2.96 -1.09
C ASN A 34 -18.41 -2.23 -2.07
N LEU A 35 -19.51 -2.85 -2.48
CA LEU A 35 -20.49 -2.20 -3.36
C LEU A 35 -21.14 -0.98 -2.69
N GLY A 36 -21.26 -0.97 -1.37
CA GLY A 36 -21.70 0.20 -0.60
C GLY A 36 -20.69 1.36 -0.72
N VAL A 37 -19.42 1.08 -0.49
CA VAL A 37 -18.32 2.07 -0.59
C VAL A 37 -18.18 2.59 -2.02
N LEU A 38 -18.19 1.69 -3.00
CA LEU A 38 -17.96 2.03 -4.42
C LEU A 38 -19.04 2.96 -5.01
N LYS A 39 -20.24 3.03 -4.43
CA LYS A 39 -21.30 3.94 -4.86
C LYS A 39 -20.94 5.42 -4.66
N GLU A 40 -20.08 5.71 -3.70
CA GLU A 40 -19.71 7.08 -3.33
C GLU A 40 -18.63 7.68 -4.26
N ILE A 41 -18.09 6.90 -5.20
CA ILE A 41 -17.05 7.36 -6.12
C ILE A 41 -17.63 8.34 -7.13
N THR A 42 -17.16 9.59 -7.09
CA THR A 42 -17.59 10.66 -8.00
C THR A 42 -16.83 10.65 -9.33
N GLY A 43 -15.55 10.28 -9.31
CA GLY A 43 -14.66 10.38 -10.48
C GLY A 43 -14.09 11.78 -10.74
N GLU A 44 -14.34 12.73 -9.86
CA GLU A 44 -14.02 14.16 -10.02
C GLU A 44 -12.57 14.42 -10.47
N PHE A 45 -11.60 13.70 -9.91
CA PHE A 45 -10.19 13.90 -10.21
C PHE A 45 -9.65 13.02 -11.34
N GLY A 46 -10.47 12.13 -11.92
CA GLY A 46 -10.01 11.14 -12.90
C GLY A 46 -8.99 10.14 -12.37
N ILE A 47 -8.79 10.08 -11.05
CA ILE A 47 -7.87 9.19 -10.36
C ILE A 47 -8.66 8.39 -9.31
N LEU A 48 -8.44 7.09 -9.26
CA LEU A 48 -9.00 6.22 -8.24
C LEU A 48 -7.88 5.40 -7.59
N GLU A 49 -7.79 5.45 -6.29
CA GLU A 49 -6.91 4.59 -5.51
C GLU A 49 -7.75 3.60 -4.72
N VAL A 50 -7.48 2.33 -4.94
CA VAL A 50 -8.13 1.20 -4.28
C VAL A 50 -7.16 0.57 -3.32
N ILE A 51 -7.41 0.74 -2.03
CA ILE A 51 -6.67 0.10 -0.94
C ILE A 51 -7.53 -1.03 -0.39
N ASN A 52 -6.94 -2.18 -0.14
CA ASN A 52 -7.60 -3.28 0.53
C ASN A 52 -6.63 -3.97 1.51
N SER A 53 -7.17 -4.79 2.37
CA SER A 53 -6.41 -5.47 3.42
C SER A 53 -5.45 -6.57 2.94
N GLY A 54 -5.02 -6.50 1.69
CA GLY A 54 -4.13 -7.47 1.07
C GLY A 54 -3.60 -6.98 -0.27
N SER A 55 -3.98 -7.64 -1.34
CA SER A 55 -3.62 -7.31 -2.70
C SER A 55 -4.87 -7.26 -3.57
N VAL A 56 -4.81 -6.57 -4.69
CA VAL A 56 -5.90 -6.58 -5.69
C VAL A 56 -6.36 -8.01 -6.05
N PHE A 57 -5.48 -8.99 -5.95
CA PHE A 57 -5.77 -10.40 -6.24
C PHE A 57 -6.63 -11.11 -5.17
N GLU A 58 -6.80 -10.51 -4.00
CA GLU A 58 -7.72 -10.97 -2.96
C GLU A 58 -9.08 -10.26 -3.00
N ILE A 59 -9.28 -9.32 -3.93
CA ILE A 59 -10.59 -8.69 -4.13
C ILE A 59 -11.52 -9.65 -4.89
N PRO A 60 -12.77 -9.88 -4.42
CA PRO A 60 -13.72 -10.73 -5.12
C PRO A 60 -14.03 -10.21 -6.53
N LYS A 61 -14.28 -11.16 -7.44
CA LYS A 61 -14.55 -10.87 -8.85
C LYS A 61 -15.67 -9.84 -9.05
N LYS A 62 -16.78 -9.97 -8.34
CA LYS A 62 -17.90 -9.03 -8.42
C LYS A 62 -17.53 -7.61 -8.02
N THR A 63 -16.69 -7.46 -7.00
CA THR A 63 -16.14 -6.14 -6.62
C THR A 63 -15.22 -5.59 -7.71
N LEU A 64 -14.32 -6.40 -8.30
CA LEU A 64 -13.46 -5.97 -9.41
C LEU A 64 -14.26 -5.57 -10.66
N GLU A 65 -15.32 -6.30 -10.97
CA GLU A 65 -16.24 -5.95 -12.05
C GLU A 65 -16.86 -4.56 -11.81
N LYS A 66 -17.30 -4.29 -10.58
CA LYS A 66 -17.88 -2.99 -10.23
C LYS A 66 -16.86 -1.86 -10.28
N ILE A 67 -15.63 -2.09 -9.83
CA ILE A 67 -14.54 -1.10 -9.99
C ILE A 67 -14.32 -0.79 -11.47
N ARG A 68 -14.27 -1.80 -12.34
CA ARG A 68 -14.09 -1.62 -13.79
C ARG A 68 -15.24 -0.83 -14.42
N GLU A 69 -16.48 -1.11 -14.05
CA GLU A 69 -17.64 -0.33 -14.48
C GLU A 69 -17.46 1.15 -14.14
N ILE A 70 -17.15 1.45 -12.88
CA ILE A 70 -16.95 2.82 -12.39
C ILE A 70 -15.78 3.51 -13.12
N VAL A 71 -14.68 2.80 -13.34
CA VAL A 71 -13.51 3.33 -14.08
C VAL A 71 -13.93 3.79 -15.48
N TYR A 72 -14.79 3.03 -16.16
CA TYR A 72 -15.27 3.41 -17.49
C TYR A 72 -16.36 4.48 -17.47
N GLU A 73 -17.33 4.38 -16.56
CA GLU A 73 -18.45 5.33 -16.43
C GLU A 73 -17.98 6.71 -15.97
N LYS A 74 -17.05 6.76 -15.03
CA LYS A 74 -16.54 8.00 -14.44
C LYS A 74 -15.30 8.55 -15.12
N ASP A 75 -14.87 7.94 -16.23
CA ASP A 75 -13.71 8.35 -17.01
C ASP A 75 -12.40 8.42 -16.20
N ILE A 76 -12.20 7.45 -15.27
CA ILE A 76 -10.97 7.35 -14.50
C ILE A 76 -9.81 7.07 -15.46
N LYS A 77 -8.76 7.88 -15.37
CA LYS A 77 -7.55 7.80 -16.22
C LYS A 77 -6.42 7.04 -15.56
N ILE A 78 -6.33 7.15 -14.22
CA ILE A 78 -5.28 6.53 -13.41
C ILE A 78 -5.95 5.71 -12.30
N LEU A 79 -5.57 4.45 -12.21
CA LEU A 79 -6.09 3.52 -11.21
C LEU A 79 -4.92 2.91 -10.42
N TYR A 80 -4.92 3.13 -9.11
CA TYR A 80 -3.93 2.54 -8.21
C TYR A 80 -4.48 1.29 -7.55
N PHE A 81 -3.62 0.28 -7.45
CA PHE A 81 -3.88 -0.93 -6.67
C PHE A 81 -2.68 -1.28 -5.80
N GLU A 82 -2.93 -1.84 -4.64
CA GLU A 82 -1.92 -2.47 -3.84
C GLU A 82 -1.71 -3.92 -4.24
N ILE A 83 -0.43 -4.35 -4.24
CA ILE A 83 -0.07 -5.73 -4.50
C ILE A 83 0.94 -6.24 -3.46
N PHE A 84 0.86 -7.51 -3.15
CA PHE A 84 1.92 -8.20 -2.44
C PHE A 84 2.97 -8.74 -3.41
N TYR A 85 4.23 -8.75 -2.98
CA TYR A 85 5.40 -9.11 -3.79
C TYR A 85 5.26 -10.43 -4.57
N SER A 86 4.57 -11.44 -4.02
CA SER A 86 4.39 -12.73 -4.69
C SER A 86 3.57 -12.65 -5.99
N TYR A 87 2.81 -11.59 -6.18
CA TYR A 87 1.95 -11.40 -7.35
C TYR A 87 2.60 -10.64 -8.51
N LEU A 88 3.89 -10.29 -8.42
CA LEU A 88 4.61 -9.53 -9.46
C LEU A 88 4.58 -10.16 -10.86
N SER A 89 4.46 -11.47 -10.96
CA SER A 89 4.35 -12.16 -12.26
C SER A 89 2.95 -12.09 -12.87
N ARG A 90 1.95 -11.68 -12.11
CA ARG A 90 0.55 -11.68 -12.50
C ARG A 90 -0.02 -10.29 -12.84
N LEU A 91 0.79 -9.24 -12.75
CA LEU A 91 0.31 -7.85 -12.91
C LEU A 91 -0.40 -7.62 -14.26
N ASN A 92 0.04 -8.28 -15.32
CA ASN A 92 -0.61 -8.18 -16.62
C ASN A 92 -2.07 -8.64 -16.61
N GLU A 93 -2.45 -9.58 -15.74
CA GLU A 93 -3.85 -10.01 -15.60
C GLU A 93 -4.75 -8.81 -15.24
N ILE A 94 -4.29 -7.95 -14.33
CA ILE A 94 -5.02 -6.74 -13.92
C ILE A 94 -4.95 -5.67 -15.00
N ILE A 95 -3.77 -5.45 -15.59
CA ILE A 95 -3.59 -4.47 -16.65
C ILE A 95 -4.52 -4.78 -17.82
N ASP A 96 -4.52 -6.02 -18.31
CA ASP A 96 -5.33 -6.44 -19.45
C ASP A 96 -6.83 -6.37 -19.12
N TYR A 97 -7.20 -6.77 -17.89
CA TYR A 97 -8.58 -6.73 -17.44
C TYR A 97 -9.18 -5.32 -17.47
N PHE A 98 -8.44 -4.30 -16.99
CA PHE A 98 -8.92 -2.92 -16.97
C PHE A 98 -8.73 -2.18 -18.30
N ASN A 99 -7.90 -2.69 -19.20
CA ASN A 99 -7.66 -2.10 -20.53
C ASN A 99 -8.46 -2.74 -21.67
N GLU A 100 -9.36 -3.66 -21.38
CA GLU A 100 -10.15 -4.38 -22.40
C GLU A 100 -10.94 -3.46 -23.35
N LYS A 101 -11.55 -2.39 -22.82
CA LYS A 101 -12.40 -1.47 -23.60
C LYS A 101 -11.84 -0.07 -23.74
N LYS A 102 -11.01 0.36 -22.84
CA LYS A 102 -10.50 1.72 -22.74
C LYS A 102 -9.13 1.71 -22.08
N LYS A 103 -8.22 2.54 -22.57
CA LYS A 103 -6.90 2.68 -21.97
C LYS A 103 -6.97 3.38 -20.61
N VAL A 104 -6.53 2.71 -19.57
CA VAL A 104 -6.41 3.19 -18.20
C VAL A 104 -4.96 2.98 -17.75
N GLU A 105 -4.35 3.98 -17.17
CA GLU A 105 -3.02 3.82 -16.57
C GLU A 105 -3.17 3.10 -15.22
N ILE A 106 -2.67 1.85 -15.15
CA ILE A 106 -2.66 1.09 -13.91
C ILE A 106 -1.35 1.29 -13.19
N ARG A 107 -1.41 1.75 -11.96
CA ARG A 107 -0.26 1.96 -11.07
C ARG A 107 -0.33 1.01 -9.90
N PHE A 108 0.72 0.22 -9.71
CA PHE A 108 0.82 -0.68 -8.58
C PHE A 108 1.67 -0.09 -7.47
N ARG A 109 1.19 -0.25 -6.23
CA ARG A 109 1.91 0.07 -4.99
C ARG A 109 2.20 -1.22 -4.25
N THR A 110 3.35 -1.31 -3.59
CA THR A 110 3.68 -2.45 -2.73
C THR A 110 4.34 -2.02 -1.44
N GLY A 111 3.97 -2.63 -0.34
CA GLY A 111 4.63 -2.44 0.94
C GLY A 111 6.00 -3.13 0.96
N ILE A 112 7.07 -2.37 1.03
CA ILE A 112 8.43 -2.86 1.29
C ILE A 112 8.77 -2.69 2.76
N GLU A 113 8.22 -1.71 3.41
CA GLU A 113 8.36 -1.29 4.81
C GLU A 113 9.78 -0.81 5.16
N SER A 114 10.81 -1.53 4.78
CA SER A 114 12.22 -1.16 4.89
C SER A 114 13.04 -1.91 3.85
N PHE A 115 14.08 -1.30 3.31
CA PHE A 115 15.04 -1.98 2.43
C PHE A 115 16.10 -2.76 3.20
N ASP A 116 16.17 -2.62 4.53
CA ASP A 116 17.00 -3.48 5.37
C ASP A 116 16.36 -4.88 5.45
N ASN A 117 16.98 -5.85 4.77
CA ASN A 117 16.49 -7.22 4.68
C ASN A 117 16.40 -7.92 6.04
N ASP A 118 17.37 -7.65 6.91
CA ASP A 118 17.44 -8.29 8.22
C ASP A 118 16.38 -7.71 9.17
N PHE A 119 16.26 -6.39 9.19
CA PHE A 119 15.24 -5.70 9.98
C PHE A 119 13.83 -6.12 9.52
N ARG A 120 13.57 -6.06 8.23
CA ARG A 120 12.28 -6.45 7.65
C ARG A 120 11.91 -7.90 7.99
N ARG A 121 12.87 -8.81 7.92
CA ARG A 121 12.63 -10.22 8.26
C ARG A 121 12.45 -10.44 9.77
N LYS A 122 13.32 -9.85 10.60
CA LYS A 122 13.36 -10.13 12.04
C LYS A 122 12.29 -9.38 12.82
N VAL A 123 12.02 -8.13 12.46
CA VAL A 123 11.09 -7.26 13.19
C VAL A 123 9.70 -7.28 12.56
N TYR A 124 9.62 -7.14 11.24
CA TYR A 124 8.34 -7.09 10.54
C TYR A 124 7.80 -8.44 10.11
N ASN A 125 8.57 -9.52 10.30
CA ASN A 125 8.23 -10.86 9.84
C ASN A 125 7.79 -10.89 8.36
N LYS A 126 8.35 -9.98 7.55
CA LYS A 126 8.06 -9.86 6.12
C LYS A 126 9.22 -10.44 5.31
N ASN A 127 9.08 -11.69 4.90
CA ASN A 127 10.16 -12.49 4.31
C ASN A 127 10.30 -12.23 2.79
N ILE A 128 10.70 -11.03 2.44
CA ILE A 128 11.08 -10.63 1.08
C ILE A 128 12.57 -10.30 1.11
N PHE A 129 13.37 -10.92 0.24
CA PHE A 129 14.80 -10.58 0.12
C PHE A 129 15.01 -9.70 -1.12
N LEU A 130 15.54 -8.49 -0.91
CA LEU A 130 15.81 -7.49 -1.94
C LEU A 130 17.31 -7.17 -1.95
N ASP A 131 17.96 -7.46 -3.05
CA ASP A 131 19.25 -6.91 -3.45
C ASP A 131 19.04 -5.81 -4.50
N GLU A 132 20.09 -5.13 -4.92
CA GLU A 132 20.00 -4.03 -5.88
C GLU A 132 19.37 -4.46 -7.22
N LYS A 133 19.66 -5.69 -7.68
CA LYS A 133 19.09 -6.23 -8.91
C LYS A 133 17.57 -6.38 -8.79
N LYS A 134 17.11 -6.99 -7.71
CA LYS A 134 15.66 -7.17 -7.44
C LYS A 134 14.93 -5.85 -7.23
N ILE A 135 15.58 -4.86 -6.61
CA ILE A 135 15.01 -3.52 -6.47
C ILE A 135 14.80 -2.88 -7.84
N LYS A 136 15.75 -2.99 -8.75
CA LYS A 136 15.61 -2.51 -10.14
C LYS A 136 14.48 -3.22 -10.87
N GLU A 137 14.46 -4.56 -10.84
CA GLU A 137 13.41 -5.37 -11.47
C GLU A 137 12.01 -5.01 -10.89
N LEU A 138 11.94 -4.74 -9.60
CA LEU A 138 10.71 -4.31 -8.94
C LEU A 138 10.26 -2.93 -9.43
N SER A 139 11.19 -1.98 -9.53
CA SER A 139 10.90 -0.60 -9.94
C SER A 139 10.45 -0.45 -11.39
N GLU A 140 10.73 -1.44 -12.25
CA GLU A 140 10.21 -1.49 -13.62
C GLU A 140 8.70 -1.81 -13.67
N LYS A 141 8.16 -2.45 -12.62
CA LYS A 141 6.78 -2.93 -12.55
C LYS A 141 5.92 -2.17 -11.56
N ILE A 142 6.53 -1.63 -10.52
CA ILE A 142 5.86 -0.98 -9.39
C ILE A 142 6.08 0.52 -9.46
N TYR A 143 4.99 1.27 -9.40
CA TYR A 143 5.02 2.72 -9.45
C TYR A 143 5.55 3.31 -8.13
N SER A 144 5.03 2.85 -6.99
CA SER A 144 5.38 3.35 -5.67
C SER A 144 5.54 2.26 -4.62
N VAL A 145 6.35 2.55 -3.61
CA VAL A 145 6.53 1.66 -2.46
C VAL A 145 6.11 2.35 -1.17
N CYS A 146 5.51 1.55 -0.26
CA CYS A 146 5.25 2.00 1.10
C CYS A 146 6.41 1.63 2.01
N LEU A 147 6.85 2.61 2.80
CA LEU A 147 7.89 2.50 3.82
C LEU A 147 7.25 2.71 5.20
N LEU A 148 7.55 1.85 6.13
CA LEU A 148 7.09 1.96 7.51
C LEU A 148 8.17 2.63 8.35
N THR A 149 7.82 3.72 9.02
CA THR A 149 8.77 4.61 9.68
C THR A 149 8.41 4.79 11.15
N ALA A 150 9.43 5.03 11.97
CA ALA A 150 9.31 5.28 13.41
C ALA A 150 8.75 4.09 14.20
N THR A 151 9.17 2.88 13.87
CA THR A 151 8.95 1.69 14.70
C THR A 151 10.13 1.45 15.63
N GLN A 152 9.87 0.85 16.79
CA GLN A 152 10.94 0.47 17.72
C GLN A 152 11.99 -0.43 17.06
N GLY A 153 13.25 -0.11 17.29
CA GLY A 153 14.40 -0.82 16.70
C GLY A 153 14.89 -0.26 15.36
N GLN A 154 14.14 0.65 14.70
CA GLN A 154 14.71 1.42 13.59
C GLN A 154 15.72 2.46 14.10
N THR A 155 16.62 2.87 13.23
CA THR A 155 17.50 4.02 13.45
C THR A 155 17.19 5.13 12.43
N LYS A 156 17.62 6.35 12.72
CA LYS A 156 17.50 7.49 11.80
C LYS A 156 18.19 7.21 10.46
N GLU A 157 19.33 6.53 10.51
CA GLU A 157 20.12 6.14 9.34
C GLU A 157 19.39 5.12 8.48
N MET A 158 18.73 4.14 9.09
CA MET A 158 17.89 3.17 8.37
C MET A 158 16.75 3.88 7.63
N ILE A 159 16.04 4.76 8.33
CA ILE A 159 14.91 5.51 7.75
C ILE A 159 15.39 6.38 6.57
N LYS A 160 16.47 7.12 6.74
CA LYS A 160 17.06 7.94 5.66
C LYS A 160 17.45 7.08 4.46
N LYS A 161 18.12 5.96 4.69
CA LYS A 161 18.54 5.03 3.64
C LYS A 161 17.35 4.42 2.90
N ASP A 162 16.28 4.06 3.61
CA ASP A 162 15.06 3.54 3.02
C ASP A 162 14.43 4.57 2.07
N ILE A 163 14.35 5.83 2.49
CA ILE A 163 13.84 6.94 1.67
C ILE A 163 14.73 7.17 0.44
N GLU A 164 16.06 7.22 0.62
CA GLU A 164 17.01 7.39 -0.48
C GLU A 164 16.88 6.29 -1.54
N ILE A 165 16.78 5.03 -1.12
CA ILE A 165 16.59 3.91 -2.03
C ILE A 165 15.22 4.02 -2.74
N GLY A 166 14.17 4.33 -2.00
CA GLY A 166 12.84 4.51 -2.56
C GLY A 166 12.82 5.57 -3.66
N LEU A 167 13.37 6.76 -3.37
CA LEU A 167 13.43 7.88 -4.33
C LEU A 167 14.37 7.64 -5.51
N LYS A 168 15.43 6.83 -5.31
CA LYS A 168 16.38 6.47 -6.37
C LYS A 168 15.75 5.55 -7.43
N TYR A 169 14.93 4.61 -7.02
CA TYR A 169 14.47 3.55 -7.92
C TYR A 169 13.00 3.67 -8.33
N PHE A 170 12.13 4.23 -7.50
CA PHE A 170 10.69 4.27 -7.75
C PHE A 170 10.21 5.65 -8.17
N LYS A 171 9.04 5.71 -8.80
CA LYS A 171 8.40 6.97 -9.25
C LYS A 171 7.87 7.79 -8.08
N ALA A 172 7.40 7.12 -7.04
CA ALA A 172 6.92 7.74 -5.81
C ALA A 172 7.15 6.80 -4.61
N ILE A 173 7.08 7.36 -3.41
CA ILE A 173 7.09 6.62 -2.15
C ILE A 173 5.97 7.12 -1.24
N THR A 174 5.40 6.21 -0.46
CA THR A 174 4.53 6.54 0.67
C THR A 174 5.27 6.24 1.96
N ILE A 175 5.47 7.24 2.80
CA ILE A 175 6.08 7.10 4.12
C ILE A 175 4.96 7.03 5.15
N ASN A 176 4.77 5.85 5.72
CA ASN A 176 3.79 5.61 6.77
C ASN A 176 4.48 5.69 8.13
N VAL A 177 4.22 6.76 8.88
CA VAL A 177 4.69 6.89 10.26
C VAL A 177 3.82 6.01 11.15
N PHE A 178 4.42 4.95 11.69
CA PHE A 178 3.69 3.91 12.40
C PHE A 178 2.87 4.44 13.57
N VAL A 179 1.64 3.99 13.66
CA VAL A 179 0.73 4.20 14.80
C VAL A 179 0.49 2.85 15.46
N ASP A 180 0.54 2.81 16.78
CA ASP A 180 0.24 1.59 17.54
C ASP A 180 -1.16 1.07 17.20
N ASN A 181 -1.26 -0.20 16.83
CA ASN A 181 -2.47 -0.82 16.31
C ASN A 181 -2.78 -2.18 16.96
N GLY A 182 -2.31 -2.38 18.18
CA GLY A 182 -2.50 -3.63 18.93
C GLY A 182 -1.53 -4.76 18.56
N THR A 183 -0.72 -4.60 17.52
CA THR A 183 0.29 -5.60 17.12
C THR A 183 1.52 -5.60 18.02
N THR A 184 2.44 -6.54 17.75
CA THR A 184 3.70 -6.66 18.52
C THR A 184 4.71 -5.56 18.20
N VAL A 185 4.65 -4.97 17.01
CA VAL A 185 5.47 -3.82 16.63
C VAL A 185 4.94 -2.59 17.38
N LYS A 186 5.86 -1.75 17.86
CA LYS A 186 5.51 -0.55 18.63
C LYS A 186 6.09 0.70 17.98
N ARG A 187 5.35 1.80 18.16
CA ARG A 187 5.77 3.15 17.74
C ARG A 187 6.96 3.61 18.56
N ASP A 188 7.92 4.25 17.92
CA ASP A 188 9.02 4.95 18.57
C ASP A 188 8.75 6.46 18.54
N ILE A 189 8.32 7.01 19.66
CA ILE A 189 7.92 8.42 19.77
C ILE A 189 9.09 9.38 19.53
N GLU A 190 10.32 9.01 19.90
CA GLU A 190 11.47 9.86 19.66
C GLU A 190 11.85 9.89 18.17
N LEU A 191 11.70 8.77 17.47
CA LEU A 191 11.84 8.75 16.01
C LEU A 191 10.72 9.52 15.31
N VAL A 192 9.49 9.49 15.82
CA VAL A 192 8.39 10.33 15.28
C VAL A 192 8.72 11.81 15.41
N LYS A 193 9.10 12.27 16.61
CA LYS A 193 9.48 13.67 16.84
C LYS A 193 10.62 14.10 15.92
N TRP A 194 11.66 13.29 15.86
CA TRP A 194 12.78 13.55 14.96
C TRP A 194 12.33 13.61 13.49
N PHE A 195 11.53 12.67 13.03
CA PHE A 195 11.05 12.62 11.64
C PHE A 195 10.28 13.91 11.28
N VAL A 196 9.33 14.29 12.11
CA VAL A 196 8.51 15.49 11.86
C VAL A 196 9.34 16.78 11.90
N GLN A 197 10.37 16.85 12.74
CA GLN A 197 11.20 18.05 12.89
C GLN A 197 12.31 18.14 11.83
N ASP A 198 13.05 17.06 11.63
CA ASP A 198 14.28 17.08 10.83
C ASP A 198 14.05 16.65 9.37
N MET A 199 12.96 15.93 9.07
CA MET A 199 12.65 15.44 7.73
C MET A 199 11.53 16.23 7.05
N LYS A 200 11.15 17.40 7.60
CA LYS A 200 10.05 18.23 7.07
C LYS A 200 10.24 18.66 5.60
N TYR A 201 11.47 18.72 5.10
CA TYR A 201 11.76 19.04 3.70
C TYR A 201 11.18 18.00 2.72
N LEU A 202 10.85 16.80 3.19
CA LEU A 202 10.22 15.76 2.37
C LEU A 202 8.78 16.09 2.01
N PHE A 203 8.11 16.97 2.76
CA PHE A 203 6.73 17.38 2.47
C PHE A 203 6.61 18.24 1.21
N ASP A 204 7.72 18.78 0.72
CA ASP A 204 7.76 19.61 -0.48
C ASP A 204 8.09 18.81 -1.77
N ASP A 205 8.32 17.49 -1.68
CA ASP A 205 8.58 16.62 -2.85
C ASP A 205 7.30 15.89 -3.27
N ASP A 206 6.75 16.26 -4.42
CA ASP A 206 5.51 15.69 -4.99
C ASP A 206 5.56 14.17 -5.23
N ARG A 207 6.74 13.56 -5.13
CA ARG A 207 6.90 12.10 -5.22
C ARG A 207 6.69 11.39 -3.88
N ILE A 208 6.52 12.15 -2.80
CA ILE A 208 6.46 11.63 -1.43
C ILE A 208 5.09 11.91 -0.84
N GLU A 209 4.38 10.85 -0.50
CA GLU A 209 3.21 10.90 0.35
C GLU A 209 3.61 10.57 1.78
N ILE A 210 3.26 11.42 2.75
CA ILE A 210 3.60 11.20 4.17
C ILE A 210 2.30 11.08 4.98
N LEU A 211 2.15 9.94 5.64
CA LEU A 211 1.03 9.62 6.50
C LEU A 211 1.53 9.59 7.96
N ILE A 212 1.32 10.67 8.70
CA ILE A 212 1.81 10.81 10.08
C ILE A 212 0.83 10.17 11.08
N ASP A 213 -0.44 10.32 10.83
CA ASP A 213 -1.52 9.83 11.68
C ASP A 213 -2.61 9.23 10.80
N ASN A 214 -2.61 7.90 10.72
CA ASN A 214 -3.48 7.16 9.79
C ASN A 214 -4.92 6.99 10.32
N LYS A 215 -5.42 7.90 11.14
CA LYS A 215 -6.81 7.82 11.67
C LYS A 215 -7.83 7.77 10.55
N ASP A 216 -7.58 8.52 9.46
CA ASP A 216 -8.46 8.54 8.29
C ASP A 216 -8.49 7.20 7.51
N LEU A 217 -7.49 6.35 7.72
CA LEU A 217 -7.41 5.01 7.12
C LEU A 217 -7.87 3.90 8.08
N GLY A 218 -8.61 4.24 9.14
CA GLY A 218 -9.16 3.27 10.09
C GLY A 218 -8.17 2.73 11.12
N VAL A 219 -6.98 3.31 11.22
CA VAL A 219 -6.04 3.01 12.30
C VAL A 219 -6.41 3.86 13.52
N PHE A 220 -6.99 3.25 14.52
CA PHE A 220 -7.39 3.92 15.76
C PHE A 220 -6.34 3.72 16.84
N GLU A 221 -6.04 4.80 17.58
CA GLU A 221 -5.40 4.67 18.89
C GLU A 221 -6.39 3.95 19.82
N GLN A 222 -5.98 2.83 20.38
CA GLN A 222 -6.70 2.17 21.47
C GLN A 222 -6.35 2.81 22.80
#